data_638cd7395911dbd2de95c26a40f60356
#
_entry.id   638cd7395911dbd2de95c26a40f60356
#
_cell.length_a   1.000
_cell.length_b   1.000
_cell.length_c   1.000
_cell.angle_alpha   90.00
_cell.angle_beta   90.00
_cell.angle_gamma   90.00
#
_symmetry.space_group_name_H-M   'P 1'
#
loop_
_entity.id
_entity.type
_entity.pdbx_description
1 polymer ?
#
loop_
_entity_poly.entity_id
_entity_poly.type
_entity_poly.pdbx_seq_one_letter_code
_entity_poly.pdbx_strand_id
1 'polypeptide(L)' 'MMAVDDYEIRIRGRVSDSLLASFDGLDAEFEPAETVLRGTNLDQSALHGVLERVRALGLELVEIRQVKAGRQS' A
#
# COMPACT_ATOMS: atom_id res chain seq x y z
N MET A 1 15.96 11.45 12.72
CA MET A 1 15.19 11.74 11.61
C MET A 1 14.52 10.51 11.06
N MET A 2 13.28 10.61 10.76
CA MET A 2 12.54 9.47 10.28
C MET A 2 12.76 9.31 8.79
N ALA A 3 13.00 8.09 8.39
CA ALA A 3 13.10 7.81 6.97
C ALA A 3 11.71 7.60 6.41
N VAL A 4 11.45 8.19 5.26
CA VAL A 4 10.21 7.97 4.56
C VAL A 4 10.53 7.50 3.17
N ASP A 5 9.67 6.66 2.63
CA ASP A 5 9.85 6.09 1.30
C ASP A 5 8.51 5.85 0.65
N ASP A 6 8.58 5.56 -0.62
CA ASP A 6 7.38 5.19 -1.34
C ASP A 6 7.27 3.67 -1.30
N TYR A 7 6.05 3.19 -1.16
CA TYR A 7 5.80 1.76 -1.08
C TYR A 7 4.70 1.34 -2.02
N GLU A 8 4.82 0.12 -2.49
CA GLU A 8 3.82 -0.52 -3.31
C GLU A 8 3.38 -1.75 -2.57
N ILE A 9 2.10 -1.86 -2.29
CA ILE A 9 1.55 -2.97 -1.51
C ILE A 9 0.59 -3.71 -2.40
N ARG A 10 0.88 -4.97 -2.68
CA ARG A 10 0.06 -5.79 -3.57
C ARG A 10 -0.82 -6.70 -2.76
N ILE A 11 -2.10 -6.70 -3.10
CA ILE A 11 -3.13 -7.45 -2.40
C ILE A 11 -3.80 -8.34 -3.43
N ARG A 12 -4.03 -9.60 -3.08
CA ARG A 12 -4.67 -10.52 -3.99
C ARG A 12 -6.10 -10.13 -4.26
N GLY A 13 -6.50 -10.20 -5.50
CA GLY A 13 -7.86 -9.96 -5.90
C GLY A 13 -8.16 -8.48 -6.07
N ARG A 14 -9.43 -8.19 -6.33
CA ARG A 14 -9.85 -6.83 -6.56
C ARG A 14 -10.56 -6.31 -5.32
N VAL A 15 -9.97 -5.33 -4.70
CA VAL A 15 -10.52 -4.74 -3.49
C VAL A 15 -11.64 -3.78 -3.88
N SER A 16 -12.78 -3.87 -3.20
CA SER A 16 -13.92 -3.04 -3.53
C SER A 16 -13.66 -1.58 -3.17
N ASP A 17 -14.40 -0.69 -3.83
CA ASP A 17 -14.25 0.73 -3.57
C ASP A 17 -14.52 1.08 -2.11
N SER A 18 -15.47 0.42 -1.49
CA SER A 18 -15.78 0.73 -0.11
C SER A 18 -14.64 0.35 0.83
N LEU A 19 -13.93 -0.72 0.52
CA LEU A 19 -12.77 -1.09 1.30
C LEU A 19 -11.60 -0.16 1.03
N LEU A 20 -11.46 0.27 -0.22
CA LEU A 20 -10.39 1.19 -0.57
C LEU A 20 -10.50 2.52 0.16
N ALA A 21 -11.71 2.90 0.52
CA ALA A 21 -11.91 4.13 1.27
C ALA A 21 -11.19 4.09 2.62
N SER A 22 -10.86 2.91 3.10
CA SER A 22 -10.12 2.77 4.35
C SER A 22 -8.65 3.12 4.20
N PHE A 23 -8.17 3.23 2.98
CA PHE A 23 -6.76 3.51 2.73
C PHE A 23 -6.56 4.93 2.24
N ASP A 24 -6.92 5.87 3.09
CA ASP A 24 -6.78 7.26 2.78
C ASP A 24 -5.35 7.60 2.44
N GLY A 25 -5.17 8.41 1.44
CA GLY A 25 -3.83 8.88 1.08
C GLY A 25 -3.06 7.92 0.20
N LEU A 26 -3.64 6.77 -0.12
CA LEU A 26 -2.99 5.82 -1.02
C LEU A 26 -3.72 5.80 -2.35
N ASP A 27 -2.96 5.59 -3.41
CA ASP A 27 -3.53 5.42 -4.73
C ASP A 27 -3.72 3.95 -5.01
N ALA A 28 -4.83 3.58 -5.61
CA ALA A 28 -5.10 2.20 -5.93
C ALA A 28 -5.08 2.00 -7.44
N GLU A 29 -4.48 0.90 -7.83
CA GLU A 29 -4.44 0.54 -9.24
C GLU A 29 -4.86 -0.91 -9.34
N PHE A 30 -5.73 -1.25 -10.30
CA PHE A 30 -6.23 -2.60 -10.43
C PHE A 30 -5.50 -3.32 -11.53
N GLU A 31 -5.03 -4.52 -11.21
CA GLU A 31 -4.44 -5.43 -12.19
C GLU A 31 -5.32 -6.67 -12.24
N PRO A 32 -5.14 -7.53 -13.23
CA PRO A 32 -6.07 -8.64 -13.43
C PRO A 32 -6.35 -9.47 -12.19
N ALA A 33 -5.35 -9.72 -11.38
CA ALA A 33 -5.52 -10.59 -10.22
C ALA A 33 -5.15 -9.92 -8.91
N GLU A 34 -4.85 -8.64 -8.94
CA GLU A 34 -4.33 -7.96 -7.75
C GLU A 34 -4.77 -6.52 -7.70
N THR A 35 -4.76 -5.98 -6.50
CA THR A 35 -4.93 -4.55 -6.30
C THR A 35 -3.60 -4.03 -5.78
N VAL A 36 -3.11 -2.98 -6.39
CA VAL A 36 -1.84 -2.39 -5.99
C VAL A 36 -2.11 -1.05 -5.32
N LEU A 37 -1.69 -0.94 -4.08
CA LEU A 37 -1.81 0.31 -3.34
C LEU A 37 -0.46 0.99 -3.33
N ARG A 38 -0.42 2.26 -3.69
CA ARG A 38 0.81 3.02 -3.70
C ARG A 38 0.71 4.16 -2.72
N GLY A 39 1.68 4.22 -1.84
CA GLY A 39 1.76 5.30 -0.89
C GLY A 39 3.09 5.99 -1.01
N THR A 40 3.08 7.33 -0.96
CA THR A 40 4.29 8.10 -1.04
C THR A 40 4.62 8.70 0.30
N ASN A 41 5.92 8.82 0.57
CA ASN A 41 6.39 9.43 1.81
C ASN A 41 5.82 8.78 3.05
N LEU A 42 5.83 7.46 3.07
CA LEU A 42 5.36 6.73 4.23
C LEU A 42 6.52 6.48 5.19
N ASP A 43 6.32 6.79 6.46
CA ASP A 43 7.29 6.39 7.46
C ASP A 43 6.88 5.01 7.98
N GLN A 44 7.64 4.48 8.91
CA GLN A 44 7.38 3.16 9.46
C GLN A 44 6.01 3.05 10.09
N SER A 45 5.60 4.07 10.81
CA SER A 45 4.29 4.05 11.45
C SER A 45 3.16 4.02 10.44
N ALA A 46 3.29 4.84 9.41
CA ALA A 46 2.25 4.89 8.38
C ALA A 46 2.17 3.57 7.63
N LEU A 47 3.31 3.01 7.28
CA LEU A 47 3.34 1.73 6.60
C LEU A 47 2.73 0.64 7.47
N HIS A 48 3.10 0.62 8.73
CA HIS A 48 2.59 -0.37 9.66
C HIS A 48 1.07 -0.26 9.77
N GLY A 49 0.56 0.97 9.81
CA GLY A 49 -0.88 1.20 9.86
C GLY A 49 -1.60 0.64 8.64
N VAL A 50 -1.01 0.80 7.46
CA VAL A 50 -1.59 0.24 6.25
C VAL A 50 -1.64 -1.28 6.33
N LEU A 51 -0.56 -1.89 6.78
CA LEU A 51 -0.50 -3.34 6.88
C LEU A 51 -1.48 -3.88 7.89
N GLU A 52 -1.66 -3.18 9.01
CA GLU A 52 -2.65 -3.57 10.00
C GLU A 52 -4.05 -3.51 9.43
N ARG A 53 -4.30 -2.51 8.59
CA ARG A 53 -5.61 -2.39 7.98
C ARG A 53 -5.86 -3.51 6.99
N VAL A 54 -4.86 -3.84 6.19
CA VAL A 54 -4.97 -4.97 5.27
C VAL A 54 -5.36 -6.22 6.03
N ARG A 55 -4.72 -6.43 7.16
CA ARG A 55 -4.99 -7.59 7.97
C ARG A 55 -6.38 -7.53 8.59
N ALA A 56 -6.75 -6.40 9.14
CA ALA A 56 -8.04 -6.24 9.79
C ALA A 56 -9.20 -6.45 8.83
N LEU A 57 -9.01 -6.12 7.57
CA LEU A 57 -10.05 -6.28 6.57
C LEU A 57 -10.07 -7.68 5.97
N GLY A 58 -9.18 -8.54 6.40
CA GLY A 58 -9.13 -9.90 5.89
C GLY A 58 -8.59 -10.01 4.48
N LEU A 59 -7.84 -9.04 4.03
CA LEU A 59 -7.28 -9.06 2.70
C LEU A 59 -5.97 -9.85 2.70
N GLU A 60 -5.65 -10.43 1.57
CA GLU A 60 -4.46 -11.25 1.46
C GLU A 60 -3.31 -10.44 0.86
N LEU A 61 -2.29 -10.25 1.64
CA LEU A 61 -1.12 -9.50 1.20
C LEU A 61 -0.25 -10.40 0.33
N VAL A 62 0.06 -9.92 -0.86
CA VAL A 62 0.92 -10.67 -1.76
C VAL A 62 2.37 -10.24 -1.62
N GLU A 63 2.59 -8.93 -1.62
CA GLU A 63 3.96 -8.44 -1.62
C GLU A 63 3.99 -6.98 -1.19
N ILE A 64 5.07 -6.59 -0.54
CA ILE A 64 5.34 -5.19 -0.25
C ILE A 64 6.65 -4.87 -0.91
N ARG A 65 6.68 -3.80 -1.68
CA ARG A 65 7.88 -3.37 -2.34
C ARG A 65 8.17 -1.92 -2.00
N GLN A 66 9.39 -1.66 -1.60
CA GLN A 66 9.83 -0.30 -1.40
C GLN A 66 10.29 0.25 -2.73
N VAL A 67 9.73 1.37 -3.11
CA VAL A 67 10.04 1.97 -4.39
C VAL A 67 10.86 3.23 -4.13
N LYS A 68 12.03 3.28 -4.68
CA LYS A 68 12.84 4.47 -4.51
C LYS A 68 12.20 5.57 -5.30
N ALA A 69 12.01 6.67 -4.65
CA ALA A 69 11.25 7.73 -5.23
C ALA A 69 11.91 8.38 -6.39
N GLY A 70 12.32 7.71 -7.27
CA GLY A 70 12.83 8.26 -8.45
C GLY A 70 14.09 9.04 -8.32
N ARG A 71 14.69 9.02 -7.25
CA ARG A 71 15.73 9.71 -7.13
C ARG A 71 16.77 9.03 -7.39
N GLN A 72 17.50 9.23 -7.95
CA GLN A 72 18.41 8.62 -8.24
C GLN A 72 19.37 8.96 -7.68
N SER A 73 19.84 8.71 -7.37
CA SER A 73 20.74 8.98 -6.62
C SER A 73 21.84 9.03 -6.99
#